data_d2fa6bf56f502f3238ba5a9efc6c0df5
#
_entry.id   d2fa6bf56f502f3238ba5a9efc6c0df5
#
_cell.length_a   1.000
_cell.length_b   1.000
_cell.length_c   1.000
_cell.angle_alpha   90.00
_cell.angle_beta   90.00
_cell.angle_gamma   90.00
#
_symmetry.space_group_name_H-M   'P 1'
#
loop_
_entity.id
_entity.type
_entity.pdbx_description
1 polymer ?
#
loop_
_entity_poly.entity_id
_entity_poly.type
_entity_poly.pdbx_seq_one_letter_code
_entity_poly.pdbx_strand_id
1 'polypeptide(L)'
;MYPKILTLIVVSILLTNSRSVMSQNQPNFPDYGNPIRLEVAKKIILKAEAEAKKNGWKMVISIVDSGGNLVYLERIDGTQFGSIDISQGKAKCAVNFRRPTKAMEDSVVAGGMGLRLIGLPGVYPLEGGELILLDGKIIGAIGVSGGTSAQDGQVARAGLEGLKD
;
A
#
# COMPACT_ATOMS: atom_id res chain seq x y z
N MET A 1 1.59 -46.94 -73.36
CA MET A 1 1.93 -45.55 -73.18
C MET A 1 1.17 -45.05 -71.96
N TYR A 2 1.85 -45.04 -70.78
CA TYR A 2 1.19 -44.69 -69.51
C TYR A 2 1.68 -43.28 -69.10
N PRO A 3 0.77 -42.40 -68.72
CA PRO A 3 1.18 -41.08 -68.22
C PRO A 3 1.63 -41.17 -66.75
N LYS A 4 2.80 -40.61 -66.44
CA LYS A 4 3.33 -40.44 -65.07
C LYS A 4 2.55 -39.40 -64.31
N ILE A 5 1.88 -39.83 -63.27
CA ILE A 5 1.23 -38.92 -62.31
C ILE A 5 2.33 -38.37 -61.38
N LEU A 6 2.56 -37.09 -61.47
CA LEU A 6 3.49 -36.35 -60.59
C LEU A 6 2.74 -35.95 -59.33
N THR A 7 2.99 -36.68 -58.23
CA THR A 7 2.41 -36.36 -56.91
C THR A 7 3.15 -35.17 -56.29
N LEU A 8 2.49 -34.03 -56.27
CA LEU A 8 3.00 -32.82 -55.60
C LEU A 8 2.79 -32.94 -54.08
N ILE A 9 3.85 -33.18 -53.32
CA ILE A 9 3.80 -33.16 -51.86
C ILE A 9 3.89 -31.70 -51.41
N VAL A 10 2.76 -31.14 -50.97
CA VAL A 10 2.73 -29.82 -50.31
C VAL A 10 3.10 -30.02 -48.86
N VAL A 11 4.33 -29.68 -48.51
CA VAL A 11 4.80 -29.62 -47.11
C VAL A 11 4.28 -28.31 -46.51
N SER A 12 3.19 -28.40 -45.75
CA SER A 12 2.70 -27.27 -44.93
C SER A 12 3.62 -27.12 -43.74
N ILE A 13 4.53 -26.15 -43.80
CA ILE A 13 5.32 -25.72 -42.63
C ILE A 13 4.39 -24.90 -41.74
N LEU A 14 3.86 -25.53 -40.70
CA LEU A 14 3.19 -24.86 -39.57
C LEU A 14 4.27 -24.13 -38.76
N LEU A 15 4.47 -22.87 -39.06
CA LEU A 15 5.21 -21.93 -38.22
C LEU A 15 4.41 -21.73 -36.94
N THR A 16 4.66 -22.53 -35.91
CA THR A 16 4.21 -22.25 -34.55
C THR A 16 4.97 -21.04 -34.04
N ASN A 17 4.36 -19.85 -34.23
CA ASN A 17 4.79 -18.63 -33.56
C ASN A 17 4.58 -18.81 -32.05
N SER A 18 5.54 -19.40 -31.37
CA SER A 18 5.65 -19.34 -29.91
C SER A 18 5.97 -17.89 -29.53
N ARG A 19 4.92 -17.07 -29.43
CA ARG A 19 5.03 -15.79 -28.73
C ARG A 19 5.32 -16.15 -27.27
N SER A 20 6.60 -16.08 -26.90
CA SER A 20 7.00 -15.99 -25.51
C SER A 20 6.30 -14.76 -24.94
N VAL A 21 5.18 -14.98 -24.26
CA VAL A 21 4.57 -13.96 -23.41
C VAL A 21 5.63 -13.67 -22.36
N MET A 22 6.37 -12.59 -22.54
CA MET A 22 7.19 -12.04 -21.47
C MET A 22 6.22 -11.80 -20.31
N SER A 23 6.25 -12.67 -19.32
CA SER A 23 5.64 -12.43 -18.04
C SER A 23 6.25 -11.13 -17.51
N GLN A 24 5.53 -10.03 -17.69
CA GLN A 24 5.88 -8.80 -17.01
C GLN A 24 5.85 -9.13 -15.53
N ASN A 25 7.00 -9.06 -14.88
CA ASN A 25 7.16 -9.27 -13.46
C ASN A 25 6.39 -8.13 -12.76
N GLN A 26 5.08 -8.28 -12.64
CA GLN A 26 4.26 -7.33 -11.89
C GLN A 26 4.72 -7.39 -10.43
N PRO A 27 4.93 -6.23 -9.78
CA PRO A 27 5.24 -6.20 -8.36
C PRO A 27 4.19 -7.04 -7.63
N ASN A 28 4.64 -8.02 -6.84
CA ASN A 28 3.75 -8.88 -6.07
C ASN A 28 3.25 -8.09 -4.85
N PHE A 29 2.11 -7.41 -5.02
CA PHE A 29 1.46 -6.70 -3.92
C PHE A 29 0.58 -7.67 -3.13
N PRO A 30 0.50 -7.53 -1.79
CA PRO A 30 -0.38 -8.33 -0.96
C PRO A 30 -1.85 -8.24 -1.43
N ASP A 31 -2.58 -9.35 -1.41
CA ASP A 31 -4.00 -9.35 -1.70
C ASP A 31 -4.80 -8.75 -0.55
N TYR A 32 -6.03 -8.29 -0.83
CA TYR A 32 -6.95 -7.85 0.20
C TYR A 32 -7.52 -9.02 0.98
N GLY A 33 -7.56 -8.87 2.31
CA GLY A 33 -8.19 -9.78 3.25
C GLY A 33 -9.50 -9.23 3.81
N ASN A 34 -10.04 -9.91 4.82
CA ASN A 34 -11.20 -9.43 5.56
C ASN A 34 -10.90 -8.10 6.25
N PRO A 35 -11.90 -7.19 6.39
CA PRO A 35 -11.72 -5.92 7.09
C PRO A 35 -11.24 -6.12 8.53
N ILE A 36 -10.34 -5.24 8.98
CA ILE A 36 -9.84 -5.23 10.36
C ILE A 36 -10.99 -5.02 11.36
N ARG A 37 -10.97 -5.77 12.45
CA ARG A 37 -11.94 -5.61 13.54
C ARG A 37 -11.54 -4.48 14.48
N LEU A 38 -12.53 -3.83 15.10
CA LEU A 38 -12.31 -2.71 15.99
C LEU A 38 -11.39 -3.04 17.18
N GLU A 39 -11.48 -4.25 17.73
CA GLU A 39 -10.62 -4.67 18.85
C GLU A 39 -9.14 -4.70 18.44
N VAL A 40 -8.86 -5.17 17.23
CA VAL A 40 -7.49 -5.20 16.69
C VAL A 40 -7.00 -3.78 16.40
N ALA A 41 -7.86 -2.94 15.79
CA ALA A 41 -7.55 -1.53 15.56
C ALA A 41 -7.16 -0.79 16.84
N LYS A 42 -7.89 -1.03 17.94
CA LYS A 42 -7.59 -0.44 19.26
C LYS A 42 -6.22 -0.87 19.81
N LYS A 43 -5.82 -2.14 19.66
CA LYS A 43 -4.49 -2.60 20.07
C LYS A 43 -3.38 -1.88 19.31
N ILE A 44 -3.55 -1.72 18.01
CA ILE A 44 -2.61 -0.99 17.13
C ILE A 44 -2.51 0.48 17.57
N ILE A 45 -3.64 1.14 17.81
CA ILE A 45 -3.67 2.54 18.26
C ILE A 45 -2.93 2.69 19.59
N LEU A 46 -3.16 1.82 20.57
CA LEU A 46 -2.50 1.89 21.87
C LEU A 46 -0.97 1.83 21.78
N LYS A 47 -0.43 0.99 20.89
CA LYS A 47 1.02 0.92 20.67
C LYS A 47 1.56 2.17 19.96
N ALA A 48 0.85 2.65 18.96
CA ALA A 48 1.21 3.88 18.26
C ALA A 48 1.16 5.10 19.19
N GLU A 49 0.10 5.23 19.99
CA GLU A 49 -0.05 6.28 21.00
C GLU A 49 1.09 6.25 22.03
N ALA A 50 1.44 5.06 22.51
CA ALA A 50 2.53 4.90 23.47
C ALA A 50 3.86 5.38 22.90
N GLU A 51 4.16 5.06 21.63
CA GLU A 51 5.37 5.54 20.97
C GLU A 51 5.35 7.06 20.78
N ALA A 52 4.23 7.64 20.35
CA ALA A 52 4.08 9.08 20.22
C ALA A 52 4.28 9.80 21.56
N LYS A 53 3.65 9.31 22.64
CA LYS A 53 3.76 9.86 24.01
C LYS A 53 5.19 9.76 24.55
N LYS A 54 5.85 8.63 24.36
CA LYS A 54 7.25 8.40 24.77
C LYS A 54 8.19 9.46 24.19
N ASN A 55 7.94 9.90 22.97
CA ASN A 55 8.74 10.89 22.27
C ASN A 55 8.22 12.34 22.45
N GLY A 56 7.10 12.56 23.14
CA GLY A 56 6.47 13.86 23.33
C GLY A 56 5.84 14.41 22.04
N TRP A 57 5.51 13.56 21.08
CA TRP A 57 4.94 13.96 19.78
C TRP A 57 3.42 14.02 19.84
N LYS A 58 2.86 15.10 19.30
CA LYS A 58 1.41 15.32 19.19
C LYS A 58 0.97 14.87 17.80
N MET A 59 0.20 13.81 17.72
CA MET A 59 -0.15 13.17 16.46
C MET A 59 -1.63 12.81 16.37
N VAL A 60 -2.11 12.67 15.14
CA VAL A 60 -3.35 11.97 14.81
C VAL A 60 -2.98 10.60 14.27
N ILE A 61 -3.65 9.57 14.75
CA ILE A 61 -3.47 8.18 14.36
C ILE A 61 -4.82 7.68 13.84
N SER A 62 -4.85 7.19 12.60
CA SER A 62 -6.07 6.68 11.96
C SER A 62 -5.89 5.24 11.54
N ILE A 63 -6.92 4.41 11.71
CA ILE A 63 -7.00 3.05 11.16
C ILE A 63 -8.14 3.01 10.16
N VAL A 64 -7.84 2.51 8.97
CA VAL A 64 -8.86 2.18 7.96
C VAL A 64 -8.90 0.67 7.73
N ASP A 65 -10.05 0.16 7.27
CA ASP A 65 -10.23 -1.24 6.88
C ASP A 65 -9.62 -1.54 5.51
N SER A 66 -9.76 -2.78 5.03
CA SER A 66 -9.28 -3.20 3.71
C SER A 66 -9.99 -2.51 2.53
N GLY A 67 -11.13 -1.88 2.76
CA GLY A 67 -11.84 -1.04 1.79
C GLY A 67 -11.50 0.44 1.88
N GLY A 68 -10.60 0.84 2.80
CA GLY A 68 -10.23 2.24 3.02
C GLY A 68 -11.22 3.03 3.87
N ASN A 69 -12.19 2.37 4.52
CA ASN A 69 -13.16 3.04 5.40
C ASN A 69 -12.57 3.25 6.80
N LEU A 70 -12.85 4.40 7.42
CA LEU A 70 -12.38 4.71 8.75
C LEU A 70 -12.98 3.74 9.79
N VAL A 71 -12.11 3.10 10.57
CA VAL A 71 -12.49 2.21 11.70
C VAL A 71 -12.24 2.89 13.03
N TYR A 72 -11.10 3.58 13.17
CA TYR A 72 -10.75 4.29 14.40
C TYR A 72 -9.88 5.50 14.08
N LEU A 73 -10.06 6.56 14.87
CA LEU A 73 -9.20 7.74 14.82
C LEU A 73 -8.98 8.25 16.25
N GLU A 74 -7.74 8.53 16.56
CA GLU A 74 -7.34 9.19 17.79
C GLU A 74 -6.52 10.44 17.48
N ARG A 75 -6.87 11.55 18.13
CA ARG A 75 -6.10 12.77 18.07
C ARG A 75 -5.56 13.10 19.45
N ILE A 76 -4.25 13.04 19.63
CA ILE A 76 -3.57 13.47 20.85
C ILE A 76 -3.78 14.98 21.04
N ASP A 77 -4.04 15.39 22.26
CA ASP A 77 -4.33 16.80 22.58
C ASP A 77 -3.21 17.72 22.12
N GLY A 78 -3.63 18.85 21.51
CA GLY A 78 -2.73 19.84 20.98
C GLY A 78 -2.13 19.50 19.61
N THR A 79 -2.56 18.40 18.94
CA THR A 79 -2.21 18.14 17.55
C THR A 79 -2.93 19.10 16.61
N GLN A 80 -2.25 19.58 15.60
CA GLN A 80 -2.83 20.46 14.57
C GLN A 80 -4.01 19.80 13.85
N PHE A 81 -5.03 20.59 13.52
CA PHE A 81 -6.27 20.07 12.91
C PHE A 81 -6.07 19.44 11.53
N GLY A 82 -5.18 19.99 10.71
CA GLY A 82 -4.89 19.43 9.38
C GLY A 82 -4.38 17.99 9.40
N SER A 83 -3.78 17.55 10.51
CA SER A 83 -3.33 16.16 10.66
C SER A 83 -4.46 15.12 10.68
N ILE A 84 -5.71 15.55 10.95
CA ILE A 84 -6.88 14.66 10.91
C ILE A 84 -7.08 14.11 9.49
N ASP A 85 -7.13 14.97 8.50
CA ASP A 85 -7.34 14.57 7.11
C ASP A 85 -6.08 13.90 6.53
N ILE A 86 -4.89 14.40 6.89
CA ILE A 86 -3.63 13.84 6.40
C ILE A 86 -3.43 12.41 6.89
N SER A 87 -3.70 12.11 8.16
CA SER A 87 -3.55 10.76 8.71
C SER A 87 -4.48 9.76 8.01
N GLN A 88 -5.75 10.14 7.79
CA GLN A 88 -6.70 9.32 7.05
C GLN A 88 -6.28 9.15 5.59
N GLY A 89 -5.81 10.23 4.96
CA GLY A 89 -5.31 10.22 3.59
C GLY A 89 -4.13 9.25 3.41
N LYS A 90 -3.16 9.26 4.33
CA LYS A 90 -2.04 8.32 4.34
C LYS A 90 -2.50 6.87 4.49
N ALA A 91 -3.41 6.59 5.44
CA ALA A 91 -3.96 5.25 5.63
C ALA A 91 -4.69 4.75 4.38
N LYS A 92 -5.60 5.55 3.81
CA LYS A 92 -6.33 5.24 2.57
C LYS A 92 -5.38 5.03 1.40
N CYS A 93 -4.37 5.88 1.27
CA CYS A 93 -3.35 5.77 0.23
C CYS A 93 -2.62 4.42 0.32
N ALA A 94 -2.18 4.03 1.53
CA ALA A 94 -1.49 2.76 1.73
C ALA A 94 -2.35 1.56 1.29
N VAL A 95 -3.63 1.50 1.70
CA VAL A 95 -4.55 0.43 1.29
C VAL A 95 -4.78 0.45 -0.22
N ASN A 96 -5.15 1.60 -0.79
CA ASN A 96 -5.56 1.70 -2.18
C ASN A 96 -4.43 1.32 -3.15
N PHE A 97 -3.19 1.64 -2.80
CA PHE A 97 -2.02 1.34 -3.62
C PHE A 97 -1.23 0.11 -3.12
N ARG A 98 -1.71 -0.58 -2.08
CA ARG A 98 -1.16 -1.82 -1.51
C ARG A 98 0.32 -1.73 -1.16
N ARG A 99 0.75 -0.57 -0.63
CA ARG A 99 2.14 -0.31 -0.23
C ARG A 99 2.22 0.81 0.81
N PRO A 100 3.29 0.85 1.63
CA PRO A 100 3.55 1.99 2.51
C PRO A 100 3.66 3.30 1.71
N THR A 101 3.19 4.41 2.30
CA THR A 101 3.30 5.73 1.65
C THR A 101 4.74 6.22 1.51
N LYS A 102 5.67 5.68 2.30
CA LYS A 102 7.11 5.89 2.14
C LYS A 102 7.62 5.59 0.74
N ALA A 103 7.13 4.51 0.12
CA ALA A 103 7.52 4.15 -1.24
C ALA A 103 7.11 5.20 -2.28
N MET A 104 6.02 5.93 -2.02
CA MET A 104 5.59 7.03 -2.88
C MET A 104 6.39 8.30 -2.61
N GLU A 105 6.67 8.60 -1.34
CA GLU A 105 7.56 9.70 -0.95
C GLU A 105 8.92 9.55 -1.62
N ASP A 106 9.54 8.37 -1.53
CA ASP A 106 10.84 8.10 -2.16
C ASP A 106 10.80 8.30 -3.68
N SER A 107 9.71 7.86 -4.32
CA SER A 107 9.54 8.04 -5.77
C SER A 107 9.44 9.52 -6.15
N VAL A 108 8.73 10.33 -5.36
CA VAL A 108 8.61 11.78 -5.57
C VAL A 108 9.95 12.47 -5.32
N VAL A 109 10.65 12.12 -4.25
CA VAL A 109 11.97 12.68 -3.90
C VAL A 109 13.00 12.36 -4.97
N ALA A 110 12.95 11.19 -5.59
CA ALA A 110 13.81 10.81 -6.71
C ALA A 110 13.57 11.66 -7.97
N GLY A 111 12.44 12.35 -8.06
CA GLY A 111 12.12 13.24 -9.18
C GLY A 111 11.71 12.50 -10.45
N GLY A 112 11.84 13.17 -11.60
CA GLY A 112 11.55 12.59 -12.91
C GLY A 112 10.12 12.05 -13.02
N MET A 113 9.97 10.78 -13.39
CA MET A 113 8.67 10.11 -13.53
C MET A 113 7.90 10.02 -12.19
N GLY A 114 8.59 10.01 -11.05
CA GLY A 114 7.96 9.96 -9.73
C GLY A 114 7.10 11.18 -9.42
N LEU A 115 7.40 12.34 -10.00
CA LEU A 115 6.60 13.56 -9.81
C LEU A 115 5.16 13.43 -10.30
N ARG A 116 4.86 12.48 -11.19
CA ARG A 116 3.50 12.19 -11.65
C ARG A 116 2.57 11.74 -10.51
N LEU A 117 3.13 11.17 -9.46
CA LEU A 117 2.36 10.75 -8.28
C LEU A 117 1.63 11.91 -7.61
N ILE A 118 2.18 13.13 -7.66
CA ILE A 118 1.56 14.32 -7.06
C ILE A 118 0.21 14.66 -7.71
N GLY A 119 0.04 14.33 -8.99
CA GLY A 119 -1.20 14.58 -9.73
C GLY A 119 -2.24 13.44 -9.65
N LEU A 120 -1.94 12.33 -8.97
CA LEU A 120 -2.87 11.20 -8.88
C LEU A 120 -3.83 11.38 -7.69
N PRO A 121 -5.16 11.27 -7.94
CA PRO A 121 -6.15 11.34 -6.85
C PRO A 121 -5.91 10.25 -5.80
N GLY A 122 -5.96 10.63 -4.53
CA GLY A 122 -5.80 9.71 -3.39
C GLY A 122 -4.35 9.31 -3.08
N VAL A 123 -3.36 9.85 -3.79
CA VAL A 123 -1.96 9.68 -3.44
C VAL A 123 -1.55 10.68 -2.36
N TYR A 124 -0.96 10.18 -1.30
CA TYR A 124 -0.34 10.94 -0.21
C TYR A 124 1.12 10.54 -0.10
N PRO A 125 2.04 11.19 -0.86
CA PRO A 125 3.44 10.79 -0.92
C PRO A 125 4.24 11.35 0.28
N LEU A 126 3.79 10.99 1.48
CA LEU A 126 4.38 11.37 2.76
C LEU A 126 4.40 10.13 3.66
N GLU A 127 5.56 9.76 4.18
CA GLU A 127 5.70 8.62 5.09
C GLU A 127 4.74 8.72 6.29
N GLY A 128 4.27 7.58 6.80
CA GLY A 128 3.34 7.49 7.93
C GLY A 128 2.07 6.69 7.62
N GLY A 129 1.87 6.24 6.38
CA GLY A 129 0.87 5.25 6.02
C GLY A 129 1.49 3.87 5.89
N GLU A 130 1.05 2.89 6.70
CA GLU A 130 1.56 1.53 6.71
C GLU A 130 0.43 0.51 6.55
N LEU A 131 0.70 -0.59 5.84
CA LEU A 131 -0.27 -1.69 5.69
C LEU A 131 -0.38 -2.50 6.98
N ILE A 132 -1.61 -2.89 7.32
CA ILE A 132 -1.90 -3.86 8.38
C ILE A 132 -2.14 -5.20 7.69
N LEU A 133 -1.21 -6.14 7.88
CA LEU A 133 -1.25 -7.45 7.24
C LEU A 133 -1.56 -8.55 8.25
N LEU A 134 -2.49 -9.44 7.91
CA LEU A 134 -2.76 -10.67 8.64
C LEU A 134 -2.69 -11.84 7.63
N ASP A 135 -1.87 -12.83 7.91
CA ASP A 135 -1.61 -13.99 7.04
C ASP A 135 -1.23 -13.57 5.59
N GLY A 136 -0.42 -12.49 5.49
CA GLY A 136 0.04 -11.94 4.21
C GLY A 136 -1.02 -11.16 3.42
N LYS A 137 -2.23 -10.96 3.96
CA LYS A 137 -3.32 -10.22 3.32
C LYS A 137 -3.56 -8.88 4.00
N ILE A 138 -3.94 -7.88 3.22
CA ILE A 138 -4.25 -6.53 3.71
C ILE A 138 -5.60 -6.55 4.41
N ILE A 139 -5.63 -6.36 5.73
CA ILE A 139 -6.87 -6.22 6.50
C ILE A 139 -7.23 -4.76 6.76
N GLY A 140 -6.29 -3.85 6.52
CA GLY A 140 -6.44 -2.42 6.70
C GLY A 140 -5.10 -1.68 6.58
N ALA A 141 -5.08 -0.44 7.03
CA ALA A 141 -3.86 0.36 7.16
C ALA A 141 -3.95 1.33 8.34
N ILE A 142 -2.78 1.68 8.86
CA ILE A 142 -2.60 2.77 9.82
C ILE A 142 -2.05 3.99 9.07
N GLY A 143 -2.52 5.18 9.45
CA GLY A 143 -1.98 6.45 9.00
C GLY A 143 -1.71 7.37 10.18
N VAL A 144 -0.53 7.97 10.20
CA VAL A 144 -0.09 8.88 11.26
C VAL A 144 0.30 10.23 10.67
N SER A 145 -0.05 11.30 11.37
CA SER A 145 0.32 12.67 10.99
C SER A 145 0.42 13.57 12.22
N GLY A 146 1.42 14.44 12.24
CA GLY A 146 1.62 15.44 13.31
C GLY A 146 3.09 15.85 13.49
N GLY A 147 4.01 14.99 13.10
CA GLY A 147 5.44 15.24 13.14
C GLY A 147 6.06 15.41 11.74
N THR A 148 7.36 15.13 11.64
CA THR A 148 8.01 14.91 10.35
C THR A 148 7.56 13.60 9.74
N SER A 149 7.69 13.43 8.41
CA SER A 149 7.35 12.17 7.73
C SER A 149 7.99 10.95 8.42
N ALA A 150 9.28 11.06 8.79
CA ALA A 150 10.00 9.96 9.47
C ALA A 150 9.43 9.64 10.86
N GLN A 151 9.03 10.66 11.65
CA GLN A 151 8.40 10.48 12.96
C GLN A 151 7.01 9.84 12.82
N ASP A 152 6.23 10.31 11.85
CA ASP A 152 4.92 9.72 11.53
C ASP A 152 5.07 8.23 11.18
N GLY A 153 6.06 7.89 10.34
CA GLY A 153 6.38 6.52 9.97
C GLY A 153 6.85 5.67 11.15
N GLN A 154 7.66 6.24 12.05
CA GLN A 154 8.10 5.55 13.27
C GLN A 154 6.90 5.15 14.14
N VAL A 155 5.98 6.07 14.38
CA VAL A 155 4.78 5.83 15.20
C VAL A 155 3.85 4.83 14.49
N ALA A 156 3.69 4.93 13.17
CA ALA A 156 2.87 3.98 12.41
C ALA A 156 3.42 2.55 12.55
N ARG A 157 4.72 2.34 12.37
CA ARG A 157 5.37 1.02 12.52
C ARG A 157 5.29 0.49 13.94
N ALA A 158 5.47 1.35 14.95
CA ALA A 158 5.30 0.93 16.35
C ALA A 158 3.88 0.43 16.62
N GLY A 159 2.87 1.05 15.99
CA GLY A 159 1.49 0.60 16.07
C GLY A 159 1.31 -0.85 15.61
N LEU A 160 2.00 -1.27 14.54
CA LEU A 160 1.87 -2.63 13.99
C LEU A 160 2.29 -3.74 14.97
N GLU A 161 3.07 -3.42 16.02
CA GLU A 161 3.40 -4.38 17.06
C GLU A 161 2.15 -4.84 17.83
N GLY A 162 1.07 -4.05 17.85
CA GLY A 162 -0.21 -4.42 18.44
C GLY A 162 -0.94 -5.58 17.73
N LEU A 163 -0.45 -6.03 16.56
CA LEU A 163 -0.93 -7.25 15.90
C LEU A 163 -0.41 -8.53 16.54
N LYS A 164 0.68 -8.44 17.30
CA LYS A 164 1.37 -9.60 17.90
C LYS A 164 0.81 -9.96 19.28
N ASP A 165 0.01 -9.05 19.87
CA ASP A 165 -0.64 -9.19 21.18
C ASP A 165 -2.06 -9.78 21.01
#